data_98b9c261eb3adea923c6ae0cde89b552
#
_entry.id   98b9c261eb3adea923c6ae0cde89b552
#
_cell.length_a   1.000
_cell.length_b   1.000
_cell.length_c   1.000
_cell.angle_alpha   90.00
_cell.angle_beta   90.00
_cell.angle_gamma   90.00
#
_symmetry.space_group_name_H-M   'P 1'
#
loop_
_entity.id
_entity.type
_entity.pdbx_description
1 polymer ?
#
loop_
_entity_poly.entity_id
_entity_poly.type
_entity_poly.pdbx_seq_one_letter_code
_entity_poly.pdbx_strand_id
1 'polypeptide(L)'
;RDLYAIGVDEDYTIAVWVGNFNAEKTDKLTGLNDVSKIVFDMFKLIAQKRNLSFMSEPEGIEKVPTCLDAFSYETCKKTALDDRIVGVKLQDKCESLRGEELEFLIKNGFLDKDEVKNGPCAEVFKDKKPVFAYPYDGEEIVTDENVTQIMLKCYAFLGDEIYLKVDDLNFSKIENASEKRLDLTLGEHTLKCLDQNSNQSEITIKLRR
;
A
#
# COMPACT_ATOMS: atom_id res chain seq x y z
N ARG A 1 -8.84 -1.99 -21.38
CA ARG A 1 -7.65 -1.62 -20.56
C ARG A 1 -6.47 -1.46 -21.49
N ASP A 2 -5.67 -0.45 -21.24
CA ASP A 2 -4.40 -0.25 -21.91
C ASP A 2 -3.35 -1.23 -21.38
N LEU A 3 -2.51 -1.70 -22.26
CA LEU A 3 -1.46 -2.65 -21.97
C LEU A 3 -0.11 -2.03 -22.32
N TYR A 4 0.85 -2.21 -21.43
CA TYR A 4 2.22 -1.71 -21.59
C TYR A 4 3.20 -2.84 -21.37
N ALA A 5 4.30 -2.81 -22.13
CA ALA A 5 5.50 -3.58 -21.88
C ALA A 5 6.71 -2.73 -22.17
N ILE A 6 7.71 -2.80 -21.28
CA ILE A 6 8.95 -2.07 -21.41
C ILE A 6 10.09 -3.07 -21.25
N GLY A 7 11.04 -3.02 -22.19
CA GLY A 7 12.28 -3.78 -22.12
C GLY A 7 13.46 -2.83 -22.22
N VAL A 8 14.53 -3.16 -21.51
CA VAL A 8 15.75 -2.34 -21.46
C VAL A 8 16.95 -3.24 -21.64
N ASP A 9 17.92 -2.81 -22.45
CA ASP A 9 19.28 -3.32 -22.46
C ASP A 9 20.24 -2.14 -22.24
N GLU A 10 21.53 -2.38 -22.38
CA GLU A 10 22.57 -1.37 -22.13
C GLU A 10 22.44 -0.13 -23.04
N ASP A 11 21.92 -0.27 -24.27
CA ASP A 11 21.87 0.79 -25.27
C ASP A 11 20.44 1.19 -25.68
N TYR A 12 19.44 0.34 -25.44
CA TYR A 12 18.08 0.59 -25.88
C TYR A 12 17.04 0.40 -24.77
N THR A 13 16.08 1.29 -24.80
CA THR A 13 14.81 1.11 -24.08
C THR A 13 13.70 1.00 -25.11
N ILE A 14 12.96 -0.09 -25.09
CA ILE A 14 11.79 -0.33 -25.95
C ILE A 14 10.55 -0.31 -25.10
N ALA A 15 9.64 0.60 -25.38
CA ALA A 15 8.34 0.68 -24.75
C ALA A 15 7.26 0.44 -25.79
N VAL A 16 6.35 -0.46 -25.51
CA VAL A 16 5.20 -0.79 -26.36
C VAL A 16 3.92 -0.53 -25.59
N TRP A 17 3.04 0.23 -26.18
CA TRP A 17 1.68 0.45 -25.70
C TRP A 17 0.68 -0.15 -26.70
N VAL A 18 -0.31 -0.87 -26.20
CA VAL A 18 -1.42 -1.40 -26.98
C VAL A 18 -2.71 -1.03 -26.27
N GLY A 19 -3.57 -0.30 -26.94
CA GLY A 19 -4.84 0.16 -26.40
C GLY A 19 -5.73 0.78 -27.48
N ASN A 20 -6.94 1.14 -27.11
CA ASN A 20 -7.88 1.83 -27.96
C ASN A 20 -7.91 3.33 -27.63
N PHE A 21 -7.71 4.18 -28.61
CA PHE A 21 -7.76 5.64 -28.42
C PHE A 21 -9.13 6.17 -27.94
N ASN A 22 -10.18 5.39 -28.13
CA ASN A 22 -11.54 5.70 -27.67
C ASN A 22 -11.85 5.13 -26.28
N ALA A 23 -10.84 4.65 -25.57
CA ALA A 23 -10.94 4.03 -24.22
C ALA A 23 -11.81 2.75 -24.16
N GLU A 24 -12.15 2.15 -25.29
CA GLU A 24 -12.80 0.84 -25.29
C GLU A 24 -11.88 -0.24 -24.74
N LYS A 25 -12.47 -1.25 -24.11
CA LYS A 25 -11.69 -2.35 -23.53
C LYS A 25 -11.02 -3.17 -24.64
N THR A 26 -9.74 -3.45 -24.45
CA THR A 26 -9.03 -4.48 -25.21
C THR A 26 -9.39 -5.84 -24.63
N ASP A 27 -10.38 -6.50 -25.19
CA ASP A 27 -10.74 -7.86 -24.81
C ASP A 27 -9.76 -8.84 -25.43
N LYS A 28 -9.38 -9.88 -24.69
CA LYS A 28 -8.51 -10.99 -25.14
C LYS A 28 -7.01 -10.71 -25.24
N LEU A 29 -6.53 -9.49 -25.00
CA LEU A 29 -5.10 -9.20 -24.94
C LEU A 29 -4.58 -9.19 -23.52
N THR A 30 -3.38 -9.69 -23.30
CA THR A 30 -2.67 -9.64 -22.02
C THR A 30 -1.31 -8.96 -22.17
N GLY A 31 -0.89 -8.20 -21.17
CA GLY A 31 0.42 -7.55 -21.18
C GLY A 31 1.56 -8.56 -21.30
N LEU A 32 1.44 -9.69 -20.61
CA LEU A 32 2.49 -10.71 -20.57
C LEU A 32 2.60 -11.50 -21.88
N ASN A 33 1.49 -11.94 -22.47
CA ASN A 33 1.54 -12.85 -23.62
C ASN A 33 1.56 -12.16 -24.97
N ASP A 34 1.00 -10.95 -25.05
CA ASP A 34 0.84 -10.25 -26.31
C ASP A 34 1.80 -9.08 -26.45
N VAL A 35 1.78 -8.14 -25.50
CA VAL A 35 2.56 -6.89 -25.63
C VAL A 35 4.04 -7.13 -25.33
N SER A 36 4.38 -7.94 -24.34
CA SER A 36 5.79 -8.28 -24.06
C SER A 36 6.43 -9.07 -25.21
N LYS A 37 5.65 -9.89 -25.92
CA LYS A 37 6.16 -10.60 -27.11
C LYS A 37 6.66 -9.62 -28.18
N ILE A 38 5.96 -8.52 -28.40
CA ILE A 38 6.39 -7.48 -29.34
C ILE A 38 7.73 -6.90 -28.92
N VAL A 39 7.90 -6.59 -27.62
CA VAL A 39 9.17 -6.09 -27.08
C VAL A 39 10.30 -7.09 -27.32
N PHE A 40 10.07 -8.37 -27.00
CA PHE A 40 11.06 -9.43 -27.24
C PHE A 40 11.40 -9.62 -28.72
N ASP A 41 10.43 -9.57 -29.62
CA ASP A 41 10.68 -9.68 -31.04
C ASP A 41 11.46 -8.48 -31.58
N MET A 42 11.23 -7.26 -31.06
CA MET A 42 12.05 -6.09 -31.40
C MET A 42 13.49 -6.25 -30.92
N PHE A 43 13.74 -6.73 -29.68
CA PHE A 43 15.10 -7.02 -29.21
C PHE A 43 15.77 -8.12 -30.04
N LYS A 44 15.06 -9.16 -30.48
CA LYS A 44 15.60 -10.18 -31.39
C LYS A 44 16.05 -9.58 -32.72
N LEU A 45 15.29 -8.64 -33.27
CA LEU A 45 15.70 -7.94 -34.53
C LEU A 45 16.95 -7.09 -34.31
N ILE A 46 17.09 -6.43 -33.16
CA ILE A 46 18.31 -5.70 -32.80
C ILE A 46 19.49 -6.66 -32.65
N ALA A 47 19.26 -7.79 -31.96
CA ALA A 47 20.28 -8.83 -31.74
C ALA A 47 20.85 -9.45 -33.04
N GLN A 48 20.08 -9.45 -34.12
CA GLN A 48 20.56 -9.89 -35.43
C GLN A 48 21.62 -8.96 -36.03
N LYS A 49 21.66 -7.70 -35.61
CA LYS A 49 22.57 -6.68 -36.14
C LYS A 49 23.75 -6.36 -35.21
N ARG A 50 23.63 -6.73 -33.93
CA ARG A 50 24.66 -6.51 -32.91
C ARG A 50 24.47 -7.48 -31.74
N ASN A 51 25.54 -7.67 -30.96
CA ASN A 51 25.40 -8.38 -29.69
C ASN A 51 24.62 -7.52 -28.69
N LEU A 52 23.58 -8.10 -28.08
CA LEU A 52 22.94 -7.50 -26.93
C LEU A 52 23.78 -7.79 -25.70
N SER A 53 23.95 -6.81 -24.85
CA SER A 53 24.58 -6.96 -23.53
C SER A 53 23.54 -6.71 -22.44
N PHE A 54 23.64 -7.45 -21.36
CA PHE A 54 22.90 -7.13 -20.15
C PHE A 54 23.64 -6.01 -19.43
N MET A 55 22.88 -5.10 -18.83
CA MET A 55 23.46 -4.09 -17.95
C MET A 55 24.28 -4.78 -16.86
N SER A 56 25.52 -4.33 -16.69
CA SER A 56 26.34 -4.75 -15.55
C SER A 56 25.70 -4.27 -14.26
N GLU A 57 25.88 -5.02 -13.19
CA GLU A 57 25.46 -4.59 -11.86
C GLU A 57 26.12 -3.24 -11.55
N PRO A 58 25.35 -2.18 -11.20
CA PRO A 58 25.93 -0.88 -10.93
C PRO A 58 26.82 -0.92 -9.69
N GLU A 59 27.86 -0.08 -9.68
CA GLU A 59 28.69 0.10 -8.50
C GLU A 59 27.84 0.61 -7.31
N GLY A 60 28.18 0.17 -6.12
CA GLY A 60 27.47 0.56 -4.90
C GLY A 60 26.26 -0.28 -4.57
N ILE A 61 26.08 -1.42 -5.22
CA ILE A 61 25.10 -2.45 -4.82
C ILE A 61 25.83 -3.56 -4.04
N GLU A 62 25.23 -4.02 -2.98
CA GLU A 62 25.68 -5.18 -2.19
C GLU A 62 24.55 -6.20 -2.04
N LYS A 63 24.91 -7.48 -2.00
CA LYS A 63 23.96 -8.58 -1.73
C LYS A 63 23.81 -8.76 -0.23
N VAL A 64 22.60 -8.64 0.28
CA VAL A 64 22.29 -8.83 1.69
C VAL A 64 21.26 -9.93 1.88
N PRO A 65 21.39 -10.77 2.92
CA PRO A 65 20.35 -11.72 3.25
C PRO A 65 19.09 -10.94 3.70
N THR A 66 17.96 -11.22 3.07
CA THR A 66 16.65 -10.65 3.41
C THR A 66 15.70 -11.74 3.85
N CYS A 67 14.98 -11.54 4.92
CA CYS A 67 14.00 -12.49 5.41
C CYS A 67 12.75 -12.49 4.54
N LEU A 68 12.30 -13.70 4.13
CA LEU A 68 11.13 -13.87 3.27
C LEU A 68 9.85 -14.22 4.04
N ASP A 69 9.96 -14.80 5.23
CA ASP A 69 8.85 -15.41 5.94
C ASP A 69 8.60 -14.85 7.36
N ALA A 70 9.35 -13.83 7.77
CA ALA A 70 9.15 -13.19 9.06
C ALA A 70 9.47 -11.69 9.04
N PHE A 71 8.95 -10.96 10.01
CA PHE A 71 9.21 -9.53 10.19
C PHE A 71 10.54 -9.26 10.90
N SER A 72 11.06 -10.23 11.64
CA SER A 72 12.32 -10.14 12.35
C SER A 72 13.30 -11.21 11.91
N TYR A 73 14.58 -10.88 11.84
CA TYR A 73 15.63 -11.84 11.57
C TYR A 73 15.74 -12.94 12.64
N GLU A 74 15.31 -12.67 13.87
CA GLU A 74 15.33 -13.64 14.97
C GLU A 74 14.36 -14.80 14.75
N THR A 75 13.24 -14.55 14.07
CA THR A 75 12.20 -15.55 13.76
C THR A 75 12.27 -16.05 12.33
N CYS A 76 13.21 -15.58 11.55
CA CYS A 76 13.33 -15.88 10.13
C CYS A 76 13.77 -17.33 9.87
N LYS A 77 13.00 -18.07 9.10
CA LYS A 77 13.29 -19.44 8.67
C LYS A 77 13.77 -19.53 7.23
N LYS A 78 13.44 -18.53 6.42
CA LYS A 78 13.79 -18.45 5.00
C LYS A 78 14.44 -17.13 4.68
N THR A 79 15.67 -17.16 4.17
CA THR A 79 16.38 -15.99 3.66
C THR A 79 16.62 -16.13 2.17
N ALA A 80 16.62 -14.99 1.46
CA ALA A 80 17.14 -14.85 0.10
C ALA A 80 18.14 -13.71 0.07
N LEU A 81 19.02 -13.72 -0.93
CA LEU A 81 19.88 -12.57 -1.20
C LEU A 81 19.06 -11.52 -1.97
N ASP A 82 19.13 -10.31 -1.53
CA ASP A 82 18.49 -9.17 -2.14
C ASP A 82 19.51 -8.05 -2.37
N ASP A 83 19.24 -7.17 -3.32
CA ASP A 83 20.14 -6.09 -3.70
C ASP A 83 19.87 -4.86 -2.83
N ARG A 84 20.95 -4.32 -2.25
CA ARG A 84 20.89 -3.12 -1.42
C ARG A 84 21.93 -2.09 -1.90
N ILE A 85 21.56 -0.82 -1.88
CA ILE A 85 22.51 0.28 -2.09
C ILE A 85 23.41 0.38 -0.86
N VAL A 86 24.73 0.34 -1.05
CA VAL A 86 25.73 0.46 0.01
C VAL A 86 25.51 1.77 0.79
N GLY A 87 25.48 1.65 2.14
CA GLY A 87 25.29 2.79 3.01
C GLY A 87 23.84 3.23 3.22
N VAL A 88 22.87 2.65 2.51
CA VAL A 88 21.46 2.87 2.78
C VAL A 88 21.01 1.92 3.88
N LYS A 89 20.57 2.48 5.01
CA LYS A 89 19.96 1.69 6.08
C LYS A 89 18.58 1.26 5.61
N LEU A 90 18.36 -0.06 5.53
CA LEU A 90 17.02 -0.57 5.32
C LEU A 90 16.11 -0.16 6.48
N GLN A 91 14.95 0.34 6.15
CA GLN A 91 13.91 0.62 7.12
C GLN A 91 13.47 -0.69 7.75
N ASP A 92 13.29 -0.72 9.07
CA ASP A 92 12.74 -1.88 9.75
C ASP A 92 11.37 -2.20 9.15
N LYS A 93 11.13 -3.48 8.84
CA LYS A 93 9.84 -3.90 8.29
C LYS A 93 8.66 -3.51 9.18
N CYS A 94 8.86 -3.54 10.50
CA CYS A 94 7.84 -3.11 11.45
C CYS A 94 7.52 -1.61 11.34
N GLU A 95 8.54 -0.77 11.12
CA GLU A 95 8.36 0.67 10.97
C GLU A 95 7.68 1.04 9.64
N SER A 96 8.00 0.30 8.58
CA SER A 96 7.49 0.56 7.23
C SER A 96 6.06 0.09 6.99
N LEU A 97 5.57 -0.88 7.78
CA LEU A 97 4.21 -1.42 7.64
C LEU A 97 3.15 -0.34 7.86
N ARG A 98 2.25 -0.23 6.89
CA ARG A 98 1.02 0.52 7.02
C ARG A 98 -0.07 -0.39 7.59
N GLY A 99 -1.07 0.19 8.23
CA GLY A 99 -2.13 -0.59 8.83
C GLY A 99 -2.95 -1.38 7.81
N GLU A 100 -3.15 -0.87 6.58
CA GLU A 100 -3.82 -1.60 5.50
C GLU A 100 -3.05 -2.85 5.08
N GLU A 101 -1.71 -2.75 5.00
CA GLU A 101 -0.84 -3.89 4.71
C GLU A 101 -0.90 -4.92 5.83
N LEU A 102 -0.89 -4.45 7.09
CA LEU A 102 -1.02 -5.30 8.26
C LEU A 102 -2.37 -6.03 8.27
N GLU A 103 -3.47 -5.32 8.03
CA GLU A 103 -4.81 -5.91 7.90
C GLU A 103 -4.84 -6.97 6.80
N PHE A 104 -4.28 -6.66 5.63
CA PHE A 104 -4.19 -7.58 4.51
C PHE A 104 -3.41 -8.84 4.87
N LEU A 105 -2.26 -8.71 5.51
CA LEU A 105 -1.40 -9.83 5.91
C LEU A 105 -2.10 -10.74 6.93
N ILE A 106 -2.77 -10.17 7.90
CA ILE A 106 -3.55 -10.92 8.91
C ILE A 106 -4.73 -11.64 8.26
N LYS A 107 -5.53 -10.92 7.46
CA LYS A 107 -6.74 -11.45 6.83
C LYS A 107 -6.45 -12.62 5.88
N ASN A 108 -5.31 -12.60 5.22
CA ASN A 108 -4.89 -13.65 4.28
C ASN A 108 -4.01 -14.74 4.93
N GLY A 109 -3.83 -14.71 6.25
CA GLY A 109 -3.07 -15.72 6.99
C GLY A 109 -1.55 -15.68 6.74
N PHE A 110 -1.02 -14.57 6.23
CA PHE A 110 0.42 -14.36 6.10
C PHE A 110 1.07 -13.94 7.43
N LEU A 111 0.27 -13.43 8.36
CA LEU A 111 0.71 -13.00 9.67
C LEU A 111 -0.34 -13.37 10.72
N ASP A 112 0.10 -13.93 11.84
CA ASP A 112 -0.77 -14.24 12.97
C ASP A 112 -1.02 -12.99 13.84
N LYS A 113 -2.26 -12.82 14.32
CA LYS A 113 -2.62 -11.73 15.25
C LYS A 113 -1.80 -11.77 16.54
N ASP A 114 -1.50 -12.94 17.04
CA ASP A 114 -0.69 -13.09 18.27
C ASP A 114 0.77 -12.72 18.03
N GLU A 115 1.29 -12.96 16.84
CA GLU A 115 2.63 -12.52 16.43
C GLU A 115 2.72 -10.99 16.31
N VAL A 116 1.64 -10.33 15.87
CA VAL A 116 1.54 -8.86 15.87
C VAL A 116 1.51 -8.30 17.27
N LYS A 117 0.76 -8.92 18.20
CA LYS A 117 0.58 -8.43 19.57
C LYS A 117 1.79 -8.70 20.48
N ASN A 118 2.46 -9.81 20.28
CA ASN A 118 3.50 -10.30 21.19
C ASN A 118 4.85 -10.55 20.50
N GLY A 119 4.93 -10.34 19.19
CA GLY A 119 6.14 -10.53 18.40
C GLY A 119 7.09 -9.34 18.43
N PRO A 120 8.19 -9.42 17.66
CA PRO A 120 9.24 -8.39 17.64
C PRO A 120 8.78 -6.99 17.28
N CYS A 121 7.67 -6.87 16.52
CA CYS A 121 7.11 -5.59 16.12
C CYS A 121 6.15 -4.97 17.16
N ALA A 122 5.80 -5.69 18.22
CA ALA A 122 4.79 -5.25 19.18
C ALA A 122 5.11 -3.90 19.80
N GLU A 123 6.37 -3.67 20.19
CA GLU A 123 6.79 -2.39 20.77
C GLU A 123 6.70 -1.24 19.77
N VAL A 124 7.01 -1.50 18.48
CA VAL A 124 6.87 -0.49 17.42
C VAL A 124 5.40 -0.14 17.20
N PHE A 125 4.52 -1.14 17.18
CA PHE A 125 3.09 -0.94 16.96
C PHE A 125 2.36 -0.30 18.14
N LYS A 126 2.88 -0.47 19.35
CA LYS A 126 2.30 0.09 20.56
C LYS A 126 2.21 1.63 20.56
N ASP A 127 3.18 2.28 19.95
CA ASP A 127 3.29 3.74 19.90
C ASP A 127 2.76 4.33 18.57
N LYS A 128 2.40 3.47 17.61
CA LYS A 128 1.83 3.93 16.34
C LYS A 128 0.39 4.42 16.53
N LYS A 129 0.14 5.63 16.03
CA LYS A 129 -1.21 6.21 16.03
C LYS A 129 -2.13 5.45 15.08
N PRO A 130 -3.42 5.36 15.39
CA PRO A 130 -4.42 4.88 14.43
C PRO A 130 -4.37 5.66 13.12
N VAL A 131 -4.78 5.07 12.02
CA VAL A 131 -4.75 5.70 10.70
C VAL A 131 -6.12 5.65 10.06
N PHE A 132 -6.58 6.78 9.53
CA PHE A 132 -7.77 6.81 8.69
C PHE A 132 -7.43 6.31 7.29
N ALA A 133 -8.10 5.23 6.85
CA ALA A 133 -8.04 4.79 5.46
C ALA A 133 -8.89 5.71 4.57
N TYR A 134 -10.02 6.13 5.09
CA TYR A 134 -10.90 7.14 4.51
C TYR A 134 -11.88 7.66 5.57
N PRO A 135 -12.39 8.91 5.40
CA PRO A 135 -11.92 9.92 4.45
C PRO A 135 -10.49 10.39 4.77
N TYR A 136 -9.88 11.14 3.85
CA TYR A 136 -8.55 11.72 4.04
C TYR A 136 -8.64 13.06 4.78
N ASP A 137 -7.56 13.42 5.46
CA ASP A 137 -7.47 14.74 6.10
C ASP A 137 -7.52 15.86 5.07
N GLY A 138 -8.37 16.87 5.33
CA GLY A 138 -8.60 17.97 4.42
C GLY A 138 -9.50 17.64 3.21
N GLU A 139 -10.13 16.48 3.16
CA GLU A 139 -10.98 16.08 2.04
C GLU A 139 -12.22 16.99 1.94
N GLU A 140 -12.47 17.52 0.74
CA GLU A 140 -13.70 18.25 0.41
C GLU A 140 -14.67 17.36 -0.36
N ILE A 141 -15.84 17.11 0.21
CA ILE A 141 -16.89 16.30 -0.37
C ILE A 141 -18.00 17.22 -0.88
N VAL A 142 -18.26 17.18 -2.20
CA VAL A 142 -19.32 17.94 -2.83
C VAL A 142 -20.60 17.11 -2.89
N THR A 143 -21.71 17.66 -2.44
CA THR A 143 -23.01 16.98 -2.39
C THR A 143 -24.14 17.95 -2.61
N ASP A 144 -25.24 17.51 -3.18
CA ASP A 144 -26.49 18.27 -3.31
C ASP A 144 -27.47 17.99 -2.14
N GLU A 145 -27.13 17.06 -1.26
CA GLU A 145 -27.91 16.68 -0.11
C GLU A 145 -27.56 17.52 1.14
N ASN A 146 -28.56 17.79 1.99
CA ASN A 146 -28.32 18.48 3.27
C ASN A 146 -27.69 17.58 4.33
N VAL A 147 -27.91 16.26 4.23
CA VAL A 147 -27.29 15.22 5.03
C VAL A 147 -26.75 14.17 4.09
N THR A 148 -25.46 13.93 4.15
CA THR A 148 -24.77 12.99 3.26
C THR A 148 -24.20 11.86 4.06
N GLN A 149 -24.39 10.62 3.57
CA GLN A 149 -23.79 9.45 4.16
C GLN A 149 -22.36 9.29 3.65
N ILE A 150 -21.40 9.41 4.53
CA ILE A 150 -20.00 9.12 4.23
C ILE A 150 -19.57 7.77 4.83
N MET A 151 -18.64 7.12 4.17
CA MET A 151 -17.96 5.94 4.69
C MET A 151 -16.74 6.38 5.48
N LEU A 152 -16.56 5.81 6.66
CA LEU A 152 -15.35 5.99 7.47
C LEU A 152 -14.72 4.64 7.75
N LYS A 153 -13.42 4.56 7.62
CA LYS A 153 -12.60 3.44 8.07
C LYS A 153 -11.36 3.95 8.76
N CYS A 154 -11.17 3.51 9.99
CA CYS A 154 -9.95 3.75 10.75
C CYS A 154 -9.45 2.42 11.30
N TYR A 155 -8.14 2.27 11.44
CA TYR A 155 -7.53 1.10 12.04
C TYR A 155 -6.38 1.48 12.96
N ALA A 156 -6.25 0.69 14.03
CA ALA A 156 -5.11 0.68 14.94
C ALA A 156 -4.21 -0.52 14.61
N PHE A 157 -2.92 -0.37 14.90
CA PHE A 157 -1.94 -1.44 14.68
C PHE A 157 -2.11 -2.59 15.69
N LEU A 158 -2.53 -2.26 16.90
CA LEU A 158 -2.81 -3.24 17.95
C LEU A 158 -4.24 -3.11 18.43
N GLY A 159 -4.82 -4.26 18.82
CA GLY A 159 -6.17 -4.31 19.38
C GLY A 159 -7.24 -4.70 18.37
N ASP A 160 -8.35 -5.18 18.90
CA ASP A 160 -9.51 -5.63 18.12
C ASP A 160 -10.58 -4.55 18.04
N GLU A 161 -10.42 -3.45 18.78
CA GLU A 161 -11.40 -2.38 18.95
C GLU A 161 -10.74 -1.01 18.87
N ILE A 162 -11.48 -0.07 18.31
CA ILE A 162 -11.14 1.34 18.28
C ILE A 162 -12.33 2.19 18.72
N TYR A 163 -12.06 3.42 19.06
CA TYR A 163 -13.08 4.38 19.49
C TYR A 163 -13.10 5.54 18.50
N LEU A 164 -14.27 5.78 17.91
CA LEU A 164 -14.49 6.87 16.98
C LEU A 164 -15.28 7.99 17.65
N LYS A 165 -14.89 9.23 17.38
CA LYS A 165 -15.62 10.44 17.74
C LYS A 165 -15.81 11.30 16.52
N VAL A 166 -16.99 11.87 16.39
CA VAL A 166 -17.38 12.82 15.35
C VAL A 166 -17.74 14.12 16.06
N ASP A 167 -17.07 15.21 15.73
CA ASP A 167 -17.25 16.52 16.32
C ASP A 167 -17.23 16.46 17.86
N ASP A 168 -18.23 17.04 18.50
CA ASP A 168 -18.39 17.03 19.97
C ASP A 168 -19.17 15.82 20.53
N LEU A 169 -19.52 14.84 19.68
CA LEU A 169 -20.22 13.65 20.13
C LEU A 169 -19.34 12.77 21.03
N ASN A 170 -19.95 11.86 21.76
CA ASN A 170 -19.21 10.89 22.56
C ASN A 170 -18.49 9.86 21.67
N PHE A 171 -17.40 9.30 22.18
CA PHE A 171 -16.74 8.19 21.52
C PHE A 171 -17.66 6.97 21.37
N SER A 172 -17.68 6.41 20.18
CA SER A 172 -18.37 5.17 19.88
C SER A 172 -17.35 4.07 19.64
N LYS A 173 -17.51 2.94 20.33
CA LYS A 173 -16.68 1.76 20.17
C LYS A 173 -17.08 1.01 18.90
N ILE A 174 -16.11 0.63 18.10
CA ILE A 174 -16.30 -0.20 16.91
C ILE A 174 -15.17 -1.25 16.82
N GLU A 175 -15.38 -2.26 15.99
CA GLU A 175 -14.34 -3.23 15.65
C GLU A 175 -13.23 -2.54 14.84
N ASN A 176 -11.97 -2.90 15.13
CA ASN A 176 -10.81 -2.36 14.43
C ASN A 176 -10.90 -2.65 12.92
N ALA A 177 -10.57 -1.66 12.11
CA ALA A 177 -10.62 -1.71 10.66
C ALA A 177 -12.02 -1.94 10.05
N SER A 178 -13.08 -1.90 10.84
CA SER A 178 -14.45 -1.99 10.32
C SER A 178 -14.86 -0.69 9.62
N GLU A 179 -15.73 -0.83 8.62
CA GLU A 179 -16.33 0.32 7.93
C GLU A 179 -17.54 0.84 8.72
N LYS A 180 -17.57 2.14 8.94
CA LYS A 180 -18.67 2.85 9.60
C LYS A 180 -19.29 3.85 8.64
N ARG A 181 -20.62 3.83 8.52
CA ARG A 181 -21.35 4.87 7.82
C ARG A 181 -21.73 5.97 8.78
N LEU A 182 -21.52 7.21 8.38
CA LEU A 182 -21.83 8.41 9.15
C LEU A 182 -22.72 9.32 8.33
N ASP A 183 -23.81 9.77 8.91
CA ASP A 183 -24.68 10.77 8.31
C ASP A 183 -24.24 12.16 8.82
N LEU A 184 -23.65 12.97 7.92
CA LEU A 184 -23.09 14.28 8.22
C LEU A 184 -23.85 15.38 7.47
N THR A 185 -23.99 16.53 8.11
CA THR A 185 -24.58 17.72 7.51
C THR A 185 -23.55 18.49 6.68
N LEU A 186 -23.99 19.50 5.93
CA LEU A 186 -23.06 20.44 5.30
C LEU A 186 -22.27 21.20 6.37
N GLY A 187 -20.98 21.37 6.15
CA GLY A 187 -20.07 22.03 7.08
C GLY A 187 -18.73 21.35 7.20
N GLU A 188 -17.97 21.81 8.17
CA GLU A 188 -16.69 21.21 8.56
C GLU A 188 -16.90 20.23 9.71
N HIS A 189 -16.28 19.06 9.62
CA HIS A 189 -16.40 18.00 10.62
C HIS A 189 -15.03 17.51 11.04
N THR A 190 -14.87 17.29 12.33
CA THR A 190 -13.66 16.70 12.94
C THR A 190 -13.93 15.24 13.31
N LEU A 191 -13.10 14.34 12.79
CA LEU A 191 -13.19 12.93 13.05
C LEU A 191 -11.96 12.49 13.86
N LYS A 192 -12.18 11.81 14.99
CA LYS A 192 -11.10 11.31 15.86
C LYS A 192 -11.19 9.80 15.97
N CYS A 193 -10.03 9.16 15.90
CA CYS A 193 -9.86 7.72 16.10
C CYS A 193 -8.87 7.49 17.23
N LEU A 194 -9.27 6.69 18.21
CA LEU A 194 -8.50 6.36 19.40
C LEU A 194 -8.34 4.84 19.50
N ASP A 195 -7.13 4.37 19.78
CA ASP A 195 -6.87 2.96 20.04
C ASP A 195 -6.95 2.60 21.55
N GLN A 196 -6.72 1.33 21.86
CA GLN A 196 -6.73 0.83 23.23
C GLN A 196 -5.56 1.34 24.07
N ASN A 197 -4.48 1.81 23.45
CA ASN A 197 -3.29 2.37 24.10
C ASN A 197 -3.38 3.88 24.29
N SER A 198 -4.52 4.49 23.99
CA SER A 198 -4.75 5.93 24.04
C SER A 198 -3.99 6.72 22.96
N ASN A 199 -3.47 6.06 21.92
CA ASN A 199 -2.97 6.76 20.75
C ASN A 199 -4.15 7.29 19.95
N GLN A 200 -4.05 8.54 19.50
CA GLN A 200 -5.13 9.24 18.80
C GLN A 200 -4.67 9.83 17.49
N SER A 201 -5.53 9.71 16.48
CA SER A 201 -5.48 10.48 15.24
C SER A 201 -6.72 11.30 15.06
N GLU A 202 -6.56 12.43 14.39
CA GLU A 202 -7.62 13.39 14.10
C GLU A 202 -7.48 13.85 12.65
N ILE A 203 -8.61 13.95 11.95
CA ILE A 203 -8.71 14.52 10.61
C ILE A 203 -9.87 15.49 10.54
N THR A 204 -9.81 16.42 9.61
CA THR A 204 -10.89 17.37 9.31
C THR A 204 -11.34 17.18 7.88
N ILE A 205 -12.66 17.12 7.67
CA ILE A 205 -13.28 17.04 6.35
C ILE A 205 -14.32 18.12 6.19
N LYS A 206 -14.64 18.47 4.95
CA LYS A 206 -15.62 19.51 4.64
C LYS A 206 -16.66 19.04 3.64
N LEU A 207 -17.94 19.10 4.02
CA LEU A 207 -19.07 18.83 3.14
C LEU A 207 -19.60 20.17 2.62
N ARG A 208 -19.69 20.32 1.29
CA ARG A 208 -20.18 21.54 0.64
C ARG A 208 -21.06 21.24 -0.57
N ARG A 209 -21.83 22.23 -0.98
CA ARG A 209 -22.59 22.21 -2.24
C ARG A 209 -21.73 22.54 -3.45
#